data_cb85265e5f987f1eac67d88e2bdcd6dd
#
_entry.id   cb85265e5f987f1eac67d88e2bdcd6dd
#
_cell.length_a   1.000
_cell.length_b   1.000
_cell.length_c   1.000
_cell.angle_alpha   90.00
_cell.angle_beta   90.00
_cell.angle_gamma   90.00
#
_symmetry.space_group_name_H-M   'P 1'
#
loop_
_entity.id
_entity.type
_entity.pdbx_description
1 polymer ?
#
loop_
_entity_poly.entity_id
_entity_poly.type
_entity_poly.pdbx_seq_one_letter_code
_entity_poly.pdbx_strand_id
1 'polypeptide(L)'
;MPSLFCGQFGDSIKETFNRIKYGGIPSQAQRVFYINLQEIKGIPFGTSTPVNYFDNFYNSELMLRAHGTYSIKVVEPFKFYQEVIPREAVTENKSVDFADVRAQYNEEFVGALGSAINQYSADGERISFIKSKQRLIGQYMAQTLDEEWTQARGMEVFAVGMDVSYTEDSQELINMRNKGAMLSDAAVQQGYVAANISEGLKDAGSNANGAMAGFMGMGIGMNAGGNIMGGYQQNPQYRQQQPTQSQQQAQPQQTPAPQAGGAAAGSW
;
A
#
# COMPACT_ATOMS: atom_id res chain seq x y z
N MET A 1 -19.24 -2.88 39.06
CA MET A 1 -20.08 -3.84 38.33
C MET A 1 -21.52 -3.47 38.61
N PRO A 2 -22.33 -3.04 37.66
CA PRO A 2 -23.74 -2.85 37.89
C PRO A 2 -24.38 -4.20 38.00
N SER A 3 -24.89 -4.52 39.20
CA SER A 3 -25.71 -5.70 39.36
C SER A 3 -27.08 -5.43 38.75
N LEU A 4 -27.41 -6.18 37.72
CA LEU A 4 -28.75 -6.15 37.08
C LEU A 4 -29.86 -6.71 37.96
N PHE A 5 -29.58 -6.96 39.23
CA PHE A 5 -30.55 -7.35 40.23
C PHE A 5 -30.99 -6.13 41.07
N CYS A 6 -31.84 -5.31 40.50
CA CYS A 6 -32.64 -4.35 41.26
C CYS A 6 -34.09 -4.83 41.40
N GLY A 7 -34.29 -6.07 41.78
CA GLY A 7 -35.58 -6.55 42.23
C GLY A 7 -35.76 -6.25 43.71
N GLN A 8 -36.62 -5.31 44.05
CA GLN A 8 -37.00 -5.13 45.45
C GLN A 8 -37.71 -6.39 45.96
N PHE A 9 -37.41 -6.80 47.19
CA PHE A 9 -38.01 -7.98 47.85
C PHE A 9 -39.56 -8.00 47.75
N GLY A 10 -40.18 -6.82 47.66
CA GLY A 10 -41.64 -6.67 47.49
C GLY A 10 -42.18 -7.14 46.16
N ASP A 11 -41.39 -7.07 45.09
CA ASP A 11 -41.81 -7.51 43.76
C ASP A 11 -41.77 -9.03 43.61
N SER A 12 -40.81 -9.69 44.29
CA SER A 12 -40.72 -11.15 44.36
C SER A 12 -41.91 -11.77 45.11
N ILE A 13 -42.40 -11.08 46.14
CA ILE A 13 -43.58 -11.55 46.91
C ILE A 13 -44.84 -11.37 46.05
N LYS A 14 -45.03 -10.26 45.36
CA LYS A 14 -46.14 -10.03 44.41
C LYS A 14 -46.15 -11.04 43.29
N GLU A 15 -44.99 -11.39 42.75
CA GLU A 15 -44.84 -12.41 41.72
C GLU A 15 -45.22 -13.81 42.21
N THR A 16 -44.88 -14.15 43.44
CA THR A 16 -45.27 -15.43 44.06
C THR A 16 -46.79 -15.51 44.23
N PHE A 17 -47.46 -14.46 44.64
CA PHE A 17 -48.90 -14.41 44.71
C PHE A 17 -49.60 -14.45 43.34
N ASN A 18 -49.04 -13.81 42.33
CA ASN A 18 -49.52 -13.88 40.96
C ASN A 18 -49.35 -15.28 40.36
N ARG A 19 -48.26 -16.00 40.69
CA ARG A 19 -48.05 -17.40 40.28
C ARG A 19 -49.15 -18.30 40.80
N ILE A 20 -49.56 -18.13 42.04
CA ILE A 20 -50.64 -18.93 42.64
C ILE A 20 -51.98 -18.64 41.96
N LYS A 21 -52.22 -17.39 41.61
CA LYS A 21 -53.44 -16.94 40.97
C LYS A 21 -53.59 -17.40 39.52
N TYR A 22 -52.48 -17.57 38.79
CA TYR A 22 -52.46 -17.97 37.38
C TYR A 22 -51.95 -19.40 37.14
N GLY A 23 -52.14 -20.31 38.05
CA GLY A 23 -51.82 -21.73 37.87
C GLY A 23 -50.34 -22.07 37.80
N GLY A 24 -49.47 -21.24 38.44
CA GLY A 24 -48.04 -21.51 38.53
C GLY A 24 -47.20 -21.08 37.34
N ILE A 25 -47.78 -20.46 36.33
CA ILE A 25 -47.05 -19.94 35.20
C ILE A 25 -46.50 -18.55 35.57
N PRO A 26 -45.19 -18.29 35.48
CA PRO A 26 -44.66 -16.97 35.74
C PRO A 26 -45.20 -15.96 34.77
N SER A 27 -45.67 -14.81 35.28
CA SER A 27 -46.19 -13.69 34.46
C SER A 27 -45.12 -13.00 33.60
N GLN A 28 -43.87 -13.22 33.94
CA GLN A 28 -42.73 -12.67 33.19
C GLN A 28 -41.71 -13.78 32.94
N ALA A 29 -41.36 -13.97 31.68
CA ALA A 29 -40.26 -14.82 31.29
C ALA A 29 -38.94 -14.06 31.57
N GLN A 30 -38.15 -14.57 32.50
CA GLN A 30 -36.78 -14.07 32.72
C GLN A 30 -35.84 -14.85 31.85
N ARG A 31 -34.95 -14.10 31.14
CA ARG A 31 -33.91 -14.66 30.31
C ARG A 31 -32.55 -14.19 30.81
N VAL A 32 -31.58 -15.08 30.81
CA VAL A 32 -30.20 -14.79 31.17
C VAL A 32 -29.35 -15.00 29.91
N PHE A 33 -28.54 -14.01 29.60
CA PHE A 33 -27.62 -14.07 28.47
C PHE A 33 -26.19 -14.00 28.99
N TYR A 34 -25.33 -14.78 28.36
CA TYR A 34 -23.89 -14.78 28.60
C TYR A 34 -23.19 -14.20 27.38
N ILE A 35 -22.38 -13.18 27.59
CA ILE A 35 -21.58 -12.53 26.54
C ILE A 35 -20.11 -12.80 26.82
N ASN A 36 -19.41 -13.36 25.84
CA ASN A 36 -17.97 -13.59 25.95
C ASN A 36 -17.24 -12.25 25.85
N LEU A 37 -16.52 -11.88 26.91
CA LEU A 37 -15.70 -10.67 26.99
C LEU A 37 -14.23 -10.93 26.67
N GLN A 38 -13.87 -12.17 26.35
CA GLN A 38 -12.52 -12.50 25.91
C GLN A 38 -12.30 -11.99 24.48
N GLU A 39 -11.04 -11.83 24.13
CA GLU A 39 -10.64 -11.49 22.78
C GLU A 39 -11.03 -12.60 21.80
N ILE A 40 -11.78 -12.26 20.76
CA ILE A 40 -12.13 -13.15 19.65
C ILE A 40 -11.03 -12.99 18.60
N LYS A 41 -10.20 -14.02 18.47
CA LYS A 41 -8.97 -13.99 17.66
C LYS A 41 -9.15 -14.64 16.30
N GLY A 42 -8.25 -14.25 15.37
CA GLY A 42 -8.09 -14.97 14.11
C GLY A 42 -9.24 -14.77 13.12
N ILE A 43 -9.90 -13.63 13.16
CA ILE A 43 -10.94 -13.27 12.20
C ILE A 43 -10.26 -12.92 10.87
N PRO A 44 -10.39 -13.75 9.82
CA PRO A 44 -9.71 -13.50 8.56
C PRO A 44 -10.37 -12.37 7.78
N PHE A 45 -9.54 -11.57 7.12
CA PHE A 45 -9.97 -10.56 6.17
C PHE A 45 -9.11 -10.56 4.90
N GLY A 46 -9.62 -9.96 3.84
CA GLY A 46 -8.90 -9.74 2.59
C GLY A 46 -9.62 -8.72 1.74
N THR A 47 -8.84 -7.89 1.04
CA THR A 47 -9.38 -6.91 0.10
C THR A 47 -9.72 -7.60 -1.23
N SER A 48 -10.97 -7.58 -1.64
CA SER A 48 -11.43 -8.09 -2.93
C SER A 48 -10.96 -7.17 -4.08
N THR A 49 -11.04 -5.87 -3.85
CA THR A 49 -10.53 -4.82 -4.74
C THR A 49 -9.22 -4.25 -4.20
N PRO A 50 -8.27 -3.90 -5.08
CA PRO A 50 -7.06 -3.23 -4.63
C PRO A 50 -7.35 -1.89 -3.96
N VAL A 51 -6.57 -1.58 -2.93
CA VAL A 51 -6.58 -0.29 -2.22
C VAL A 51 -5.50 0.59 -2.83
N ASN A 52 -5.86 1.83 -3.14
CA ASN A 52 -4.90 2.81 -3.62
C ASN A 52 -4.04 3.34 -2.46
N TYR A 53 -2.74 3.46 -2.71
CA TYR A 53 -1.75 3.96 -1.76
C TYR A 53 -0.75 4.87 -2.49
N PHE A 54 -0.61 6.11 -2.05
CA PHE A 54 0.44 7.00 -2.56
C PHE A 54 1.72 6.81 -1.76
N ASP A 55 2.76 6.29 -2.39
CA ASP A 55 4.07 6.12 -1.75
C ASP A 55 4.97 7.31 -2.07
N ASN A 56 5.30 8.10 -1.05
CA ASN A 56 6.15 9.30 -1.18
C ASN A 56 7.58 8.98 -1.64
N PHE A 57 8.08 7.79 -1.34
CA PHE A 57 9.41 7.37 -1.77
C PHE A 57 9.46 7.10 -3.27
N TYR A 58 8.46 6.40 -3.78
CA TYR A 58 8.35 6.15 -5.22
C TYR A 58 7.69 7.32 -5.96
N ASN A 59 7.08 8.27 -5.25
CA ASN A 59 6.29 9.37 -5.79
C ASN A 59 5.28 8.88 -6.84
N SER A 60 4.52 7.87 -6.45
CA SER A 60 3.57 7.17 -7.33
C SER A 60 2.46 6.52 -6.53
N GLU A 61 1.30 6.40 -7.17
CA GLU A 61 0.20 5.61 -6.67
C GLU A 61 0.48 4.12 -6.90
N LEU A 62 0.32 3.33 -5.85
CA LEU A 62 0.46 1.90 -5.86
C LEU A 62 -0.87 1.25 -5.51
N MET A 63 -1.24 0.23 -6.25
CA MET A 63 -2.41 -0.59 -5.97
C MET A 63 -2.01 -1.79 -5.13
N LEU A 64 -2.62 -1.89 -3.94
CA LEU A 64 -2.28 -2.89 -2.93
C LEU A 64 -3.43 -3.85 -2.71
N ARG A 65 -3.10 -5.10 -2.42
CA ARG A 65 -4.02 -6.06 -1.82
C ARG A 65 -3.53 -6.38 -0.42
N ALA A 66 -4.42 -6.28 0.54
CA ALA A 66 -4.14 -6.59 1.93
C ALA A 66 -4.95 -7.81 2.37
N HIS A 67 -4.35 -8.68 3.16
CA HIS A 67 -5.00 -9.83 3.77
C HIS A 67 -4.36 -10.13 5.12
N GLY A 68 -5.11 -10.81 5.96
CA GLY A 68 -4.59 -11.13 7.28
C GLY A 68 -5.67 -11.57 8.24
N THR A 69 -5.43 -11.31 9.50
CA THR A 69 -6.38 -11.56 10.58
C THR A 69 -6.45 -10.39 11.54
N TYR A 70 -7.63 -10.17 12.09
CA TYR A 70 -7.81 -9.23 13.18
C TYR A 70 -8.46 -9.91 14.38
N SER A 71 -8.44 -9.24 15.49
CA SER A 71 -9.18 -9.65 16.67
C SER A 71 -10.04 -8.52 17.19
N ILE A 72 -11.15 -8.89 17.82
CA ILE A 72 -12.08 -7.96 18.43
C ILE A 72 -12.27 -8.32 19.89
N LYS A 73 -12.72 -7.33 20.67
CA LYS A 73 -13.08 -7.49 22.06
C LYS A 73 -14.37 -6.74 22.35
N VAL A 74 -15.27 -7.38 23.07
CA VAL A 74 -16.48 -6.72 23.58
C VAL A 74 -16.11 -5.91 24.81
N VAL A 75 -16.28 -4.59 24.75
CA VAL A 75 -15.98 -3.64 25.84
C VAL A 75 -17.23 -3.17 26.55
N GLU A 76 -18.36 -3.05 25.84
CA GLU A 76 -19.66 -2.65 26.36
C GLU A 76 -20.72 -3.72 26.05
N PRO A 77 -20.85 -4.75 26.92
CA PRO A 77 -21.68 -5.92 26.59
C PRO A 77 -23.16 -5.60 26.41
N PHE A 78 -23.67 -4.55 27.02
CA PHE A 78 -25.06 -4.16 26.88
C PHE A 78 -25.35 -3.58 25.48
N LYS A 79 -24.49 -2.72 24.98
CA LYS A 79 -24.58 -2.19 23.61
C LYS A 79 -24.42 -3.31 22.60
N PHE A 80 -23.41 -4.17 22.82
CA PHE A 80 -23.16 -5.31 21.96
C PHE A 80 -24.40 -6.22 21.84
N TYR A 81 -25.07 -6.49 22.95
CA TYR A 81 -26.30 -7.27 22.96
C TYR A 81 -27.44 -6.58 22.18
N GLN A 82 -27.57 -5.27 22.31
CA GLN A 82 -28.67 -4.55 21.67
C GLN A 82 -28.48 -4.38 20.17
N GLU A 83 -27.24 -4.12 19.74
CA GLU A 83 -26.95 -3.67 18.38
C GLU A 83 -26.37 -4.78 17.48
N VAL A 84 -25.71 -5.79 18.06
CA VAL A 84 -25.00 -6.81 17.28
C VAL A 84 -25.74 -8.14 17.25
N ILE A 85 -26.44 -8.50 18.35
CA ILE A 85 -27.07 -9.80 18.45
C ILE A 85 -28.39 -9.81 17.65
N PRO A 86 -28.54 -10.72 16.66
CA PRO A 86 -29.77 -10.82 15.87
C PRO A 86 -30.98 -11.12 16.75
N ARG A 87 -32.08 -10.44 16.48
CA ARG A 87 -33.32 -10.57 17.26
C ARG A 87 -33.90 -12.00 17.22
N GLU A 88 -33.70 -12.67 16.08
CA GLU A 88 -34.12 -14.06 15.89
C GLU A 88 -33.41 -15.00 16.86
N ALA A 89 -32.13 -14.82 17.06
CA ALA A 89 -31.36 -15.62 18.03
C ALA A 89 -31.85 -15.46 19.46
N VAL A 90 -32.22 -14.23 19.83
CA VAL A 90 -32.82 -13.92 21.13
C VAL A 90 -34.19 -14.58 21.26
N THR A 91 -35.01 -14.56 20.24
CA THR A 91 -36.35 -15.12 20.24
C THR A 91 -36.33 -16.65 20.29
N GLU A 92 -35.45 -17.26 19.50
CA GLU A 92 -35.31 -18.71 19.37
C GLU A 92 -34.42 -19.34 20.45
N ASN A 93 -33.83 -18.51 21.32
CA ASN A 93 -32.91 -18.93 22.38
C ASN A 93 -31.69 -19.70 21.86
N LYS A 94 -31.16 -19.24 20.72
CA LYS A 94 -29.97 -19.79 20.07
C LYS A 94 -28.71 -19.05 20.55
N SER A 95 -27.61 -19.78 20.60
CA SER A 95 -26.29 -19.16 20.73
C SER A 95 -25.92 -18.51 19.40
N VAL A 96 -25.28 -17.34 19.47
CA VAL A 96 -24.74 -16.62 18.31
C VAL A 96 -23.23 -16.69 18.37
N ASP A 97 -22.62 -17.18 17.32
CA ASP A 97 -21.18 -17.06 17.11
C ASP A 97 -20.90 -15.78 16.31
N PHE A 98 -19.77 -15.13 16.56
CA PHE A 98 -19.33 -13.99 15.74
C PHE A 98 -19.21 -14.38 14.26
N ALA A 99 -18.92 -15.64 13.95
CA ALA A 99 -18.92 -16.17 12.60
C ALA A 99 -20.24 -15.94 11.85
N ASP A 100 -21.37 -15.90 12.55
CA ASP A 100 -22.70 -15.72 11.95
C ASP A 100 -22.93 -14.29 11.44
N VAL A 101 -22.29 -13.31 12.07
CA VAL A 101 -22.40 -11.87 11.73
C VAL A 101 -21.16 -11.32 11.04
N ARG A 102 -20.12 -12.13 10.93
CA ARG A 102 -18.79 -11.74 10.42
C ARG A 102 -18.81 -11.11 9.04
N ALA A 103 -19.66 -11.58 8.15
CA ALA A 103 -19.66 -11.10 6.76
C ALA A 103 -19.87 -9.59 6.69
N GLN A 104 -20.86 -9.06 7.43
CA GLN A 104 -21.14 -7.63 7.48
C GLN A 104 -19.96 -6.85 8.10
N TYR A 105 -19.46 -7.31 9.24
CA TYR A 105 -18.36 -6.62 9.94
C TYR A 105 -17.03 -6.67 9.20
N ASN A 106 -16.80 -7.71 8.39
CA ASN A 106 -15.65 -7.75 7.50
C ASN A 106 -15.69 -6.66 6.42
N GLU A 107 -16.85 -6.35 5.86
CA GLU A 107 -16.98 -5.27 4.88
C GLU A 107 -16.68 -3.90 5.51
N GLU A 108 -17.22 -3.64 6.68
CA GLU A 108 -16.92 -2.41 7.45
C GLU A 108 -15.44 -2.34 7.82
N PHE A 109 -14.85 -3.45 8.27
CA PHE A 109 -13.43 -3.55 8.59
C PHE A 109 -12.55 -3.26 7.38
N VAL A 110 -12.83 -3.83 6.21
CA VAL A 110 -12.07 -3.60 4.98
C VAL A 110 -12.21 -2.16 4.50
N GLY A 111 -13.38 -1.54 4.66
CA GLY A 111 -13.58 -0.11 4.39
C GLY A 111 -12.71 0.78 5.29
N ALA A 112 -12.70 0.51 6.59
CA ALA A 112 -11.86 1.21 7.55
C ALA A 112 -10.36 0.97 7.32
N LEU A 113 -9.99 -0.24 6.85
CA LEU A 113 -8.61 -0.56 6.47
C LEU A 113 -8.13 0.32 5.32
N GLY A 114 -8.98 0.57 4.32
CA GLY A 114 -8.67 1.51 3.24
C GLY A 114 -8.35 2.91 3.77
N SER A 115 -9.14 3.40 4.71
CA SER A 115 -8.91 4.69 5.38
C SER A 115 -7.62 4.70 6.20
N ALA A 116 -7.33 3.63 6.95
CA ALA A 116 -6.11 3.48 7.75
C ALA A 116 -4.85 3.44 6.87
N ILE A 117 -4.91 2.75 5.71
CA ILE A 117 -3.82 2.72 4.73
C ILE A 117 -3.59 4.11 4.11
N ASN A 118 -4.66 4.85 3.82
CA ASN A 118 -4.55 6.21 3.32
C ASN A 118 -3.95 7.16 4.37
N GLN A 119 -4.33 7.02 5.64
CA GLN A 119 -3.70 7.78 6.74
C GLN A 119 -2.22 7.45 6.87
N TYR A 120 -1.85 6.17 6.77
CA TYR A 120 -0.46 5.73 6.76
C TYR A 120 0.35 6.37 5.62
N SER A 121 -0.28 6.53 4.43
CA SER A 121 0.30 7.28 3.31
C SER A 121 0.46 8.77 3.63
N ALA A 122 -0.58 9.40 4.19
CA ALA A 122 -0.56 10.83 4.53
C ALA A 122 0.52 11.18 5.54
N ASP A 123 0.82 10.28 6.47
CA ASP A 123 1.89 10.42 7.45
C ASP A 123 3.30 10.22 6.84
N GLY A 124 3.39 9.98 5.54
CA GLY A 124 4.65 9.84 4.80
C GLY A 124 5.35 8.51 5.03
N GLU A 125 4.67 7.53 5.58
CA GLU A 125 5.22 6.22 5.87
C GLU A 125 5.39 5.39 4.59
N ARG A 126 6.46 4.60 4.53
CA ARG A 126 6.70 3.73 3.37
C ARG A 126 5.94 2.43 3.50
N ILE A 127 5.26 2.03 2.43
CA ILE A 127 4.49 0.79 2.41
C ILE A 127 5.35 -0.46 2.70
N SER A 128 6.62 -0.43 2.32
CA SER A 128 7.58 -1.51 2.58
C SER A 128 7.75 -1.84 4.07
N PHE A 129 7.43 -0.90 4.97
CA PHE A 129 7.56 -1.08 6.42
C PHE A 129 6.24 -1.44 7.11
N ILE A 130 5.15 -1.59 6.38
CA ILE A 130 3.83 -1.85 6.95
C ILE A 130 3.81 -3.09 7.86
N LYS A 131 4.54 -4.15 7.49
CA LYS A 131 4.65 -5.36 8.32
C LYS A 131 5.26 -5.11 9.70
N SER A 132 6.21 -4.19 9.80
CA SER A 132 6.84 -3.81 11.07
C SER A 132 6.01 -2.80 11.87
N LYS A 133 5.06 -2.13 11.22
CA LYS A 133 4.22 -1.08 11.79
C LYS A 133 2.74 -1.47 11.92
N GLN A 134 2.44 -2.77 11.99
CA GLN A 134 1.06 -3.28 12.13
C GLN A 134 0.32 -2.69 13.33
N ARG A 135 1.04 -2.40 14.42
CA ARG A 135 0.46 -1.73 15.58
C ARG A 135 -0.07 -0.33 15.26
N LEU A 136 0.62 0.42 14.41
CA LEU A 136 0.19 1.74 13.97
C LEU A 136 -1.08 1.64 13.12
N ILE A 137 -1.12 0.69 12.18
CA ILE A 137 -2.34 0.41 11.41
C ILE A 137 -3.50 0.04 12.34
N GLY A 138 -3.25 -0.81 13.35
CA GLY A 138 -4.27 -1.14 14.35
C GLY A 138 -4.80 0.08 15.10
N GLN A 139 -3.97 1.07 15.39
CA GLN A 139 -4.39 2.34 16.02
C GLN A 139 -5.27 3.17 15.08
N TYR A 140 -4.89 3.31 13.79
CA TYR A 140 -5.72 4.00 12.80
C TYR A 140 -7.06 3.29 12.60
N MET A 141 -7.06 1.96 12.55
CA MET A 141 -8.27 1.16 12.48
C MET A 141 -9.19 1.39 13.68
N ALA A 142 -8.63 1.37 14.89
CA ALA A 142 -9.39 1.63 16.11
C ALA A 142 -10.00 3.03 16.11
N GLN A 143 -9.26 4.05 15.65
CA GLN A 143 -9.78 5.42 15.51
C GLN A 143 -10.88 5.51 14.47
N THR A 144 -10.71 4.88 13.32
CA THR A 144 -11.69 4.93 12.22
C THR A 144 -12.99 4.22 12.60
N LEU A 145 -12.90 3.13 13.35
CA LEU A 145 -14.05 2.32 13.77
C LEU A 145 -14.64 2.71 15.12
N ASP A 146 -14.02 3.69 15.82
CA ASP A 146 -14.43 4.03 17.20
C ASP A 146 -15.91 4.41 17.30
N GLU A 147 -16.37 5.26 16.41
CA GLU A 147 -17.74 5.77 16.43
C GLU A 147 -18.77 4.66 16.19
N GLU A 148 -18.52 3.80 15.21
CA GLU A 148 -19.45 2.76 14.79
C GLU A 148 -19.33 1.48 15.62
N TRP A 149 -18.13 1.08 16.00
CA TRP A 149 -17.89 -0.17 16.69
C TRP A 149 -17.82 -0.01 18.19
N THR A 150 -17.02 0.95 18.69
CA THR A 150 -16.85 1.12 20.14
C THR A 150 -18.03 1.85 20.74
N GLN A 151 -18.37 3.03 20.20
CA GLN A 151 -19.40 3.87 20.79
C GLN A 151 -20.81 3.35 20.51
N ALA A 152 -21.10 2.93 19.30
CA ALA A 152 -22.44 2.45 18.95
C ALA A 152 -22.65 0.99 19.38
N ARG A 153 -21.70 0.07 19.11
CA ARG A 153 -21.90 -1.38 19.27
C ARG A 153 -21.15 -2.00 20.44
N GLY A 154 -20.29 -1.26 21.12
CA GLY A 154 -19.58 -1.72 22.31
C GLY A 154 -18.54 -2.80 22.06
N MET A 155 -17.95 -2.82 20.85
CA MET A 155 -16.83 -3.69 20.49
C MET A 155 -15.67 -2.88 19.91
N GLU A 156 -14.44 -3.34 20.12
CA GLU A 156 -13.24 -2.66 19.62
C GLU A 156 -12.35 -3.62 18.85
N VAL A 157 -11.58 -3.08 17.88
CA VAL A 157 -10.48 -3.80 17.24
C VAL A 157 -9.30 -3.85 18.20
N PHE A 158 -8.88 -5.05 18.58
CA PHE A 158 -7.82 -5.25 19.58
C PHE A 158 -6.45 -5.45 18.95
N ALA A 159 -6.35 -6.24 17.88
CA ALA A 159 -5.12 -6.50 17.17
C ALA A 159 -5.39 -6.69 15.68
N VAL A 160 -4.45 -6.25 14.85
CA VAL A 160 -4.46 -6.44 13.40
C VAL A 160 -3.13 -7.02 12.96
N GLY A 161 -3.17 -8.20 12.36
CA GLY A 161 -2.04 -8.82 11.69
C GLY A 161 -2.29 -8.77 10.18
N MET A 162 -1.39 -8.15 9.41
CA MET A 162 -1.62 -7.89 8.00
C MET A 162 -0.40 -8.18 7.15
N ASP A 163 -0.64 -8.72 5.98
CA ASP A 163 0.30 -8.80 4.86
C ASP A 163 -0.23 -8.01 3.67
N VAL A 164 0.68 -7.43 2.91
CA VAL A 164 0.36 -6.60 1.75
C VAL A 164 1.11 -7.13 0.54
N SER A 165 0.41 -7.23 -0.57
CA SER A 165 0.97 -7.54 -1.88
C SER A 165 0.62 -6.41 -2.86
N TYR A 166 1.51 -6.19 -3.83
CA TYR A 166 1.27 -5.23 -4.90
C TYR A 166 0.53 -5.90 -6.05
N THR A 167 -0.27 -5.13 -6.78
CA THR A 167 -0.75 -5.57 -8.08
C THR A 167 0.41 -5.65 -9.06
N GLU A 168 0.22 -6.39 -10.14
CA GLU A 168 1.26 -6.63 -11.15
C GLU A 168 1.80 -5.31 -11.74
N ASP A 169 0.91 -4.39 -12.11
CA ASP A 169 1.26 -3.06 -12.62
C ASP A 169 2.08 -2.24 -11.60
N SER A 170 1.70 -2.29 -10.33
CA SER A 170 2.41 -1.58 -9.26
C SER A 170 3.78 -2.19 -8.98
N GLN A 171 3.90 -3.52 -9.08
CA GLN A 171 5.17 -4.20 -8.95
C GLN A 171 6.11 -3.85 -10.11
N GLU A 172 5.59 -3.78 -11.32
CA GLU A 172 6.36 -3.35 -12.49
C GLU A 172 6.86 -1.89 -12.35
N LEU A 173 6.00 -0.99 -11.89
CA LEU A 173 6.36 0.39 -11.62
C LEU A 173 7.47 0.51 -10.56
N ILE A 174 7.37 -0.24 -9.46
CA ILE A 174 8.41 -0.31 -8.43
C ILE A 174 9.73 -0.80 -9.02
N ASN A 175 9.69 -1.87 -9.81
CA ASN A 175 10.87 -2.45 -10.46
C ASN A 175 11.51 -1.45 -11.43
N MET A 176 10.70 -0.74 -12.22
CA MET A 176 11.17 0.28 -13.15
C MET A 176 11.83 1.46 -12.41
N ARG A 177 11.24 1.93 -11.32
CA ARG A 177 11.80 3.00 -10.48
C ARG A 177 13.10 2.57 -9.81
N ASN A 178 13.15 1.37 -9.26
CA ASN A 178 14.36 0.81 -8.65
C ASN A 178 15.48 0.67 -9.68
N LYS A 179 15.16 0.20 -10.89
CA LYS A 179 16.11 0.12 -12.01
C LYS A 179 16.60 1.50 -12.43
N GLY A 180 15.72 2.48 -12.53
CA GLY A 180 16.08 3.88 -12.81
C GLY A 180 17.00 4.49 -11.74
N ALA A 181 16.71 4.23 -10.47
CA ALA A 181 17.56 4.68 -9.35
C ALA A 181 18.95 4.02 -9.37
N MET A 182 19.03 2.73 -9.71
CA MET A 182 20.31 2.03 -9.88
C MET A 182 21.11 2.62 -11.06
N LEU A 183 20.45 2.93 -12.17
CA LEU A 183 21.10 3.49 -13.36
C LEU A 183 21.49 4.97 -13.22
N SER A 184 21.03 5.66 -12.16
CA SER A 184 21.48 7.03 -11.86
C SER A 184 22.92 7.09 -11.29
N ASP A 185 23.44 5.97 -10.78
CA ASP A 185 24.83 5.83 -10.39
C ASP A 185 25.67 5.49 -11.64
N ALA A 186 26.62 6.36 -11.99
CA ALA A 186 27.43 6.22 -13.18
C ALA A 186 28.24 4.91 -13.20
N ALA A 187 28.70 4.42 -12.06
CA ALA A 187 29.44 3.17 -11.96
C ALA A 187 28.53 1.95 -12.24
N VAL A 188 27.32 1.98 -11.69
CA VAL A 188 26.30 0.92 -11.91
C VAL A 188 25.81 0.95 -13.35
N GLN A 189 25.60 2.13 -13.93
CA GLN A 189 25.21 2.30 -15.32
C GLN A 189 26.23 1.68 -16.26
N GLN A 190 27.53 1.95 -16.06
CA GLN A 190 28.59 1.37 -16.87
C GLN A 190 28.64 -0.15 -16.77
N GLY A 191 28.52 -0.67 -15.54
CA GLY A 191 28.47 -2.11 -15.32
C GLY A 191 27.27 -2.78 -15.99
N TYR A 192 26.10 -2.15 -15.94
CA TYR A 192 24.88 -2.66 -16.58
C TYR A 192 24.99 -2.64 -18.12
N VAL A 193 25.54 -1.55 -18.70
CA VAL A 193 25.79 -1.47 -20.14
C VAL A 193 26.80 -2.53 -20.57
N ALA A 194 27.89 -2.69 -19.84
CA ALA A 194 28.91 -3.71 -20.14
C ALA A 194 28.33 -5.15 -20.06
N ALA A 195 27.49 -5.42 -19.06
CA ALA A 195 26.83 -6.72 -18.90
C ALA A 195 25.88 -7.03 -20.08
N ASN A 196 25.04 -6.05 -20.45
CA ASN A 196 24.12 -6.21 -21.59
C ASN A 196 24.85 -6.37 -22.93
N ILE A 197 25.96 -5.66 -23.12
CA ILE A 197 26.82 -5.83 -24.29
C ILE A 197 27.43 -7.24 -24.31
N SER A 198 27.91 -7.72 -23.16
CA SER A 198 28.49 -9.08 -23.04
C SER A 198 27.46 -10.16 -23.32
N GLU A 199 26.22 -9.99 -22.84
CA GLU A 199 25.12 -10.93 -23.06
C GLU A 199 24.69 -10.91 -24.53
N GLY A 200 24.54 -9.74 -25.13
CA GLY A 200 24.25 -9.59 -26.58
C GLY A 200 25.34 -10.17 -27.48
N LEU A 201 26.62 -10.06 -27.09
CA LEU A 201 27.74 -10.70 -27.79
C LEU A 201 27.73 -12.21 -27.66
N LYS A 202 27.35 -12.72 -26.49
CA LYS A 202 27.24 -14.18 -26.25
C LYS A 202 26.09 -14.76 -27.07
N ASP A 203 24.95 -14.10 -27.12
CA ASP A 203 23.80 -14.54 -27.91
C ASP A 203 24.07 -14.42 -29.43
N ALA A 204 24.76 -13.37 -29.86
CA ALA A 204 25.21 -13.21 -31.24
C ALA A 204 26.25 -14.25 -31.62
N GLY A 205 27.15 -14.64 -30.71
CA GLY A 205 28.17 -15.66 -30.93
C GLY A 205 27.62 -17.09 -30.98
N SER A 206 26.43 -17.34 -30.44
CA SER A 206 25.77 -18.65 -30.48
C SER A 206 25.04 -18.93 -31.80
N ASN A 207 24.81 -17.92 -32.66
CA ASN A 207 24.18 -18.01 -33.97
C ASN A 207 25.12 -17.53 -35.09
N ALA A 208 25.48 -18.43 -36.01
CA ALA A 208 26.41 -18.12 -37.12
C ALA A 208 25.95 -16.93 -38.03
N ASN A 209 24.65 -16.68 -38.06
CA ASN A 209 24.09 -15.51 -38.79
C ASN A 209 23.89 -14.26 -37.87
N GLY A 210 23.94 -14.41 -36.55
CA GLY A 210 23.75 -13.34 -35.57
C GLY A 210 25.03 -12.51 -35.32
N ALA A 211 26.21 -13.15 -35.46
CA ALA A 211 27.48 -12.51 -35.19
C ALA A 211 27.72 -11.26 -36.11
N MET A 212 27.32 -11.34 -37.36
CA MET A 212 27.47 -10.25 -38.31
C MET A 212 26.45 -9.10 -38.07
N ALA A 213 25.23 -9.43 -37.71
CA ALA A 213 24.20 -8.44 -37.34
C ALA A 213 24.51 -7.75 -36.02
N GLY A 214 25.07 -8.49 -35.05
CA GLY A 214 25.52 -7.95 -33.76
C GLY A 214 26.71 -6.98 -33.92
N PHE A 215 27.63 -7.29 -34.79
CA PHE A 215 28.78 -6.42 -35.07
C PHE A 215 28.38 -5.13 -35.80
N MET A 216 27.43 -5.22 -36.76
CA MET A 216 26.87 -4.03 -37.43
C MET A 216 26.07 -3.16 -36.46
N GLY A 217 25.26 -3.75 -35.59
CA GLY A 217 24.48 -3.03 -34.55
C GLY A 217 25.38 -2.30 -33.57
N MET A 218 26.49 -2.90 -33.18
CA MET A 218 27.48 -2.32 -32.28
C MET A 218 28.25 -1.17 -32.95
N GLY A 219 28.58 -1.27 -34.25
CA GLY A 219 29.23 -0.23 -35.03
C GLY A 219 28.34 1.02 -35.19
N ILE A 220 27.05 0.84 -35.40
CA ILE A 220 26.09 1.94 -35.51
C ILE A 220 25.82 2.57 -34.14
N GLY A 221 25.72 1.76 -33.07
CA GLY A 221 25.53 2.23 -31.69
C GLY A 221 26.72 3.04 -31.17
N MET A 222 27.94 2.63 -31.49
CA MET A 222 29.15 3.36 -31.10
C MET A 222 29.29 4.69 -31.87
N ASN A 223 28.81 4.76 -33.13
CA ASN A 223 28.88 5.99 -33.92
C ASN A 223 27.75 6.99 -33.57
N ALA A 224 26.59 6.51 -33.13
CA ALA A 224 25.50 7.33 -32.61
C ALA A 224 25.73 7.82 -31.16
N GLY A 225 26.52 7.06 -30.38
CA GLY A 225 26.88 7.35 -28.96
C GLY A 225 28.26 7.96 -28.79
N GLY A 226 28.85 8.60 -29.83
CA GLY A 226 30.22 9.10 -29.89
C GLY A 226 30.72 10.03 -28.76
N ASN A 227 29.90 10.20 -27.73
CA ASN A 227 30.28 10.98 -26.55
C ASN A 227 30.50 10.15 -25.27
N ILE A 228 30.27 8.84 -25.28
CA ILE A 228 30.39 7.98 -24.07
C ILE A 228 31.82 7.45 -23.89
N MET A 229 32.60 7.34 -24.98
CA MET A 229 33.98 6.83 -24.91
C MET A 229 35.07 7.93 -24.91
N GLY A 230 34.68 9.21 -25.03
CA GLY A 230 35.63 10.36 -24.94
C GLY A 230 36.20 10.63 -23.55
N GLY A 231 35.65 10.01 -22.50
CA GLY A 231 36.06 10.21 -21.11
C GLY A 231 37.29 9.42 -20.65
N TYR A 232 37.77 8.46 -21.41
CA TYR A 232 38.88 7.60 -20.98
C TYR A 232 40.28 7.96 -21.45
N GLN A 233 40.44 9.10 -22.20
CA GLN A 233 41.72 9.53 -22.72
C GLN A 233 42.29 10.77 -22.05
N GLN A 234 42.10 10.94 -20.76
CA GLN A 234 42.90 11.89 -19.97
C GLN A 234 43.70 11.17 -18.89
N ASN A 235 44.64 10.35 -19.34
CA ASN A 235 45.77 9.92 -18.46
C ASN A 235 47.03 10.65 -18.97
N PRO A 236 47.66 11.55 -18.14
CA PRO A 236 48.74 12.45 -18.62
C PRO A 236 50.12 11.79 -18.83
N GLN A 237 50.23 10.46 -18.77
CA GLN A 237 51.54 9.80 -18.72
C GLN A 237 52.05 9.21 -20.05
N TYR A 238 51.34 9.35 -21.15
CA TYR A 238 51.85 8.85 -22.46
C TYR A 238 51.93 10.02 -23.49
N ARG A 239 52.69 11.04 -23.19
CA ARG A 239 53.06 12.08 -24.15
C ARG A 239 54.56 12.01 -24.40
N GLN A 240 54.99 11.02 -25.16
CA GLN A 240 56.28 11.07 -25.87
C GLN A 240 56.17 10.30 -27.18
N GLN A 241 56.56 11.02 -28.22
CA GLN A 241 56.92 10.58 -29.58
C GLN A 241 55.80 10.29 -30.57
N GLN A 242 55.46 11.35 -31.34
CA GLN A 242 55.29 11.20 -32.78
C GLN A 242 55.61 12.55 -33.48
N PRO A 243 56.25 12.51 -34.65
CA PRO A 243 56.81 13.72 -35.30
C PRO A 243 55.79 14.47 -36.12
N THR A 244 56.03 15.77 -36.16
CA THR A 244 55.39 16.80 -36.93
C THR A 244 55.33 16.49 -38.43
N GLN A 245 54.17 16.53 -39.04
CA GLN A 245 54.04 16.88 -40.44
C GLN A 245 52.99 17.98 -40.64
N SER A 246 53.54 19.07 -41.17
CA SER A 246 52.89 20.31 -41.59
C SER A 246 52.04 20.09 -42.83
N GLN A 247 50.81 20.59 -42.87
CA GLN A 247 50.16 21.07 -44.11
C GLN A 247 49.11 22.12 -43.76
N GLN A 248 49.42 23.32 -44.04
CA GLN A 248 48.87 24.40 -44.87
C GLN A 248 47.35 24.55 -44.92
N GLN A 249 46.95 25.65 -44.31
CA GLN A 249 46.03 26.71 -44.71
C GLN A 249 45.00 26.46 -45.83
N ALA A 250 43.75 26.71 -45.46
CA ALA A 250 42.83 27.48 -46.30
C ALA A 250 41.80 28.18 -45.40
N GLN A 251 41.87 29.52 -45.34
CA GLN A 251 40.78 30.39 -44.87
C GLN A 251 39.73 30.56 -45.98
N PRO A 252 38.49 30.75 -45.64
CA PRO A 252 37.57 31.57 -46.41
C PRO A 252 37.00 32.73 -45.59
N GLN A 253 37.20 33.87 -46.18
CA GLN A 253 36.62 35.19 -46.15
C GLN A 253 35.28 35.41 -45.42
N GLN A 254 35.33 36.48 -44.65
CA GLN A 254 34.19 37.25 -44.17
C GLN A 254 33.49 38.00 -45.32
N THR A 255 32.19 38.06 -45.31
CA THR A 255 31.41 39.09 -45.98
C THR A 255 30.41 39.73 -45.04
N PRO A 256 30.20 41.04 -45.13
CA PRO A 256 29.63 41.83 -44.00
C PRO A 256 28.10 41.97 -44.09
N ALA A 257 27.58 42.38 -42.93
CA ALA A 257 26.19 42.70 -42.66
C ALA A 257 25.74 43.99 -43.41
N PRO A 258 24.47 44.14 -43.78
CA PRO A 258 23.87 45.44 -43.98
C PRO A 258 23.07 45.88 -42.73
N GLN A 259 23.36 47.16 -42.43
CA GLN A 259 22.67 47.98 -41.46
C GLN A 259 21.36 48.55 -42.05
N ALA A 260 20.50 48.84 -41.11
CA ALA A 260 19.71 50.05 -40.97
C ALA A 260 18.26 50.08 -41.44
N GLY A 261 17.52 50.68 -40.60
CA GLY A 261 16.37 51.53 -40.80
C GLY A 261 15.12 50.94 -40.11
N GLY A 262 14.55 51.46 -39.13
CA GLY A 262 14.27 52.80 -38.71
C GLY A 262 12.79 52.98 -38.59
N ALA A 263 12.37 53.37 -37.41
CA ALA A 263 11.21 54.20 -37.09
C ALA A 263 9.78 53.66 -37.21
N ALA A 264 9.09 53.74 -36.18
CA ALA A 264 8.08 54.69 -35.69
C ALA A 264 6.71 54.07 -35.37
N ALA A 265 6.36 54.21 -34.12
CA ALA A 265 5.16 54.84 -33.55
C ALA A 265 3.77 54.41 -34.03
N GLY A 266 2.94 54.22 -33.04
CA GLY A 266 1.49 54.40 -33.15
C GLY A 266 0.68 53.46 -32.28
N SER A 267 0.44 53.90 -31.07
CA SER A 267 -0.80 53.93 -30.32
C SER A 267 -2.04 53.32 -31.00
N TRP A 268 -2.71 52.47 -30.29
CA TRP A 268 -4.05 52.63 -29.67
C TRP A 268 -4.23 51.55 -28.63
#